data_7c96fb479a0578855309ecb86088f1ae
#
_entry.id   7c96fb479a0578855309ecb86088f1ae
#
_cell.length_a   1.000
_cell.length_b   1.000
_cell.length_c   1.000
_cell.angle_alpha   90.00
_cell.angle_beta   90.00
_cell.angle_gamma   90.00
#
_symmetry.space_group_name_H-M   'P 1'
#
loop_
_entity.id
_entity.type
_entity.pdbx_description
1 polymer ?
#
loop_
_entity_poly.entity_id
_entity_poly.type
_entity_poly.pdbx_seq_one_letter_code
_entity_poly.pdbx_strand_id
1 'polypeptide(L)'
;CQTPESIGPHVDGKGWFQLYAPRAIDVRKDTLKRVRDAGFRTLVVTLDVPVASRRERQTRSGLTHPPALTPRLLAQIAMRPSWALGMARAGRPGMPLIASYTQPKIGLPTTAHIGYLIRTAPDWEYLHWIREAWDGPLVVKGVMQVEDVAGLKAAGVDALWVSNHAGRQFDAAPAVIDVLPAIRQASSLPLIFDGGISGA
;
A
#
# COMPACT_ATOMS: atom_id res chain seq x y z
N CYS A 1 -1.30 -10.56 0.76
CA CYS A 1 0.11 -10.14 0.67
C CYS A 1 0.99 -11.26 1.23
N GLN A 2 1.97 -11.68 0.49
CA GLN A 2 2.99 -12.63 0.94
C GLN A 2 4.04 -11.92 1.81
N THR A 3 4.92 -12.69 2.44
CA THR A 3 6.04 -12.13 3.19
C THR A 3 7.22 -11.82 2.24
N PRO A 4 8.12 -10.89 2.60
CA PRO A 4 9.31 -10.62 1.81
C PRO A 4 10.14 -11.87 1.55
N GLU A 5 10.29 -12.72 2.56
CA GLU A 5 11.07 -13.95 2.51
C GLU A 5 10.51 -14.98 1.51
N SER A 6 9.18 -15.00 1.35
CA SER A 6 8.54 -15.92 0.40
C SER A 6 8.62 -15.45 -1.05
N ILE A 7 8.77 -14.15 -1.28
CA ILE A 7 8.82 -13.55 -2.62
C ILE A 7 10.25 -13.30 -3.09
N GLY A 8 11.14 -12.92 -2.17
CA GLY A 8 12.53 -12.56 -2.47
C GLY A 8 13.24 -13.53 -3.42
N PRO A 9 13.19 -14.87 -3.19
CA PRO A 9 13.82 -15.84 -4.06
C PRO A 9 13.32 -15.85 -5.51
N HIS A 10 12.14 -15.29 -5.77
CA HIS A 10 11.51 -15.29 -7.10
C HIS A 10 11.71 -13.98 -7.89
N VAL A 11 12.29 -12.95 -7.30
CA VAL A 11 12.40 -11.62 -7.94
C VAL A 11 13.83 -11.24 -8.35
N ASP A 12 14.81 -12.06 -8.01
CA ASP A 12 16.23 -11.89 -8.41
C ASP A 12 16.75 -10.45 -8.20
N GLY A 13 16.46 -9.87 -7.04
CA GLY A 13 16.84 -8.49 -6.70
C GLY A 13 16.12 -7.38 -7.50
N LYS A 14 15.21 -7.72 -8.42
CA LYS A 14 14.44 -6.76 -9.24
C LYS A 14 13.09 -6.41 -8.64
N GLY A 15 12.71 -7.06 -7.54
CA GLY A 15 11.47 -6.80 -6.84
C GLY A 15 11.47 -5.40 -6.19
N TRP A 16 10.32 -4.74 -6.25
CA TRP A 16 10.05 -3.51 -5.51
C TRP A 16 9.16 -3.84 -4.33
N PHE A 17 9.57 -3.39 -3.14
CA PHE A 17 8.74 -3.58 -1.95
C PHE A 17 7.93 -2.33 -1.67
N GLN A 18 6.60 -2.44 -1.64
CA GLN A 18 5.72 -1.34 -1.29
C GLN A 18 5.45 -1.34 0.22
N LEU A 19 5.90 -0.28 0.88
CA LEU A 19 5.70 -0.04 2.30
C LEU A 19 4.52 0.91 2.52
N TYR A 20 3.52 0.45 3.25
CA TYR A 20 2.56 1.32 3.94
C TYR A 20 3.18 1.70 5.28
N ALA A 21 3.09 2.97 5.65
CA ALA A 21 3.80 3.50 6.80
C ALA A 21 3.35 2.87 8.14
N PRO A 22 4.08 1.90 8.74
CA PRO A 22 3.72 1.37 10.04
C PRO A 22 3.88 2.43 11.12
N ARG A 23 2.96 2.43 12.09
CA ARG A 23 2.99 3.38 13.21
C ARG A 23 4.17 3.12 14.15
N ALA A 24 4.36 1.86 14.54
CA ALA A 24 5.37 1.45 15.49
C ALA A 24 6.77 1.39 14.85
N ILE A 25 7.74 2.00 15.49
CA ILE A 25 9.11 2.12 14.95
C ILE A 25 9.85 0.77 14.91
N ASP A 26 9.58 -0.11 15.86
CA ASP A 26 10.10 -1.48 15.88
C ASP A 26 9.58 -2.30 14.68
N VAL A 27 8.30 -2.17 14.35
CA VAL A 27 7.70 -2.80 13.16
C VAL A 27 8.32 -2.23 11.88
N ARG A 28 8.59 -0.91 11.81
CA ARG A 28 9.28 -0.30 10.66
C ARG A 28 10.68 -0.89 10.48
N LYS A 29 11.48 -0.90 11.55
CA LYS A 29 12.86 -1.41 11.55
C LYS A 29 12.91 -2.88 11.15
N ASP A 30 12.05 -3.70 11.75
CA ASP A 30 12.00 -5.12 11.44
C ASP A 30 11.53 -5.36 9.99
N THR A 31 10.50 -4.65 9.52
CA THR A 31 10.04 -4.77 8.14
C THR A 31 11.14 -4.42 7.14
N LEU A 32 11.85 -3.28 7.33
CA LEU A 32 12.93 -2.88 6.43
C LEU A 32 14.09 -3.88 6.44
N LYS A 33 14.44 -4.41 7.62
CA LYS A 33 15.44 -5.47 7.74
C LYS A 33 15.04 -6.71 6.95
N ARG A 34 13.83 -7.23 7.15
CA ARG A 34 13.30 -8.41 6.45
C ARG A 34 13.25 -8.22 4.94
N VAL A 35 12.87 -7.04 4.49
CA VAL A 35 12.81 -6.70 3.06
C VAL A 35 14.21 -6.70 2.45
N ARG A 36 15.18 -6.12 3.14
CA ARG A 36 16.59 -6.10 2.70
C ARG A 36 17.19 -7.51 2.68
N ASP A 37 16.99 -8.28 3.75
CA ASP A 37 17.48 -9.65 3.87
C ASP A 37 16.88 -10.59 2.82
N ALA A 38 15.64 -10.32 2.39
CA ALA A 38 14.97 -11.03 1.29
C ALA A 38 15.44 -10.62 -0.12
N GLY A 39 16.40 -9.67 -0.23
CA GLY A 39 17.01 -9.28 -1.49
C GLY A 39 16.25 -8.21 -2.29
N PHE A 40 15.25 -7.55 -1.71
CA PHE A 40 14.63 -6.37 -2.35
C PHE A 40 15.60 -5.19 -2.29
N ARG A 41 15.71 -4.49 -3.43
CA ARG A 41 16.62 -3.34 -3.55
C ARG A 41 15.89 -2.01 -3.64
N THR A 42 14.66 -2.00 -4.13
CA THR A 42 13.86 -0.78 -4.29
C THR A 42 12.73 -0.75 -3.27
N LEU A 43 12.63 0.35 -2.54
CA LEU A 43 11.55 0.63 -1.60
C LEU A 43 10.58 1.63 -2.19
N VAL A 44 9.28 1.32 -2.16
CA VAL A 44 8.19 2.24 -2.52
C VAL A 44 7.44 2.63 -1.26
N VAL A 45 7.52 3.88 -0.85
CA VAL A 45 6.78 4.40 0.31
C VAL A 45 5.46 5.01 -0.16
N THR A 46 4.36 4.51 0.39
CA THR A 46 3.01 4.98 0.08
C THR A 46 2.58 6.06 1.06
N LEU A 47 2.35 7.28 0.59
CA LEU A 47 1.99 8.44 1.40
C LEU A 47 0.49 8.80 1.33
N ASP A 48 -0.22 8.33 0.31
CA ASP A 48 -1.60 8.72 0.00
C ASP A 48 -2.69 7.91 0.74
N VAL A 49 -2.35 7.23 1.85
CA VAL A 49 -3.29 6.43 2.65
C VAL A 49 -3.22 6.79 4.15
N PRO A 50 -3.43 8.07 4.53
CA PRO A 50 -3.29 8.49 5.93
C PRO A 50 -4.43 7.98 6.82
N VAL A 51 -5.61 7.75 6.24
CA VAL A 51 -6.84 7.32 6.94
C VAL A 51 -7.52 6.17 6.21
N ALA A 52 -8.45 5.50 6.90
CA ALA A 52 -9.29 4.48 6.28
C ALA A 52 -10.21 5.08 5.23
N SER A 53 -10.13 4.63 4.00
CA SER A 53 -11.07 5.04 2.96
C SER A 53 -12.47 4.49 3.24
N ARG A 54 -13.48 5.32 3.04
CA ARG A 54 -14.88 4.95 3.18
C ARG A 54 -15.37 4.34 1.86
N ARG A 55 -15.08 3.09 1.61
CA ARG A 55 -15.46 2.37 0.38
C ARG A 55 -16.97 2.13 0.32
N GLU A 56 -17.74 3.15 0.02
CA GLU A 56 -19.20 3.13 0.06
C GLU A 56 -19.81 2.01 -0.79
N ARG A 57 -19.27 1.76 -2.00
CA ARG A 57 -19.73 0.69 -2.85
C ARG A 57 -19.61 -0.68 -2.18
N GLN A 58 -18.54 -0.93 -1.46
CA GLN A 58 -18.34 -2.17 -0.70
C GLN A 58 -19.29 -2.22 0.49
N THR A 59 -19.42 -1.12 1.22
CA THR A 59 -20.35 -1.00 2.35
C THR A 59 -21.81 -1.22 1.90
N ARG A 60 -22.24 -0.59 0.82
CA ARG A 60 -23.60 -0.77 0.24
C ARG A 60 -23.83 -2.21 -0.26
N SER A 61 -22.79 -2.91 -0.70
CA SER A 61 -22.92 -4.32 -1.10
C SER A 61 -23.07 -5.29 0.07
N GLY A 62 -22.93 -4.79 1.32
CA GLY A 62 -22.99 -5.60 2.54
C GLY A 62 -21.69 -6.36 2.82
N LEU A 63 -20.59 -6.01 2.14
CA LEU A 63 -19.28 -6.60 2.41
C LEU A 63 -18.70 -6.02 3.70
N THR A 64 -18.73 -6.79 4.76
CA THR A 64 -18.13 -6.44 6.05
C THR A 64 -16.73 -7.05 6.20
N HIS A 65 -15.92 -6.51 7.09
CA HIS A 65 -14.63 -7.07 7.45
C HIS A 65 -14.56 -7.30 8.98
N PRO A 66 -14.47 -8.54 9.45
CA PRO A 66 -14.50 -9.82 8.72
C PRO A 66 -15.85 -10.05 8.01
N PRO A 67 -15.90 -10.84 6.93
CA PRO A 67 -17.14 -11.09 6.20
C PRO A 67 -18.13 -11.85 7.09
N ALA A 68 -19.33 -11.31 7.24
CA ALA A 68 -20.43 -12.01 7.92
C ALA A 68 -21.08 -13.00 6.93
N LEU A 69 -21.22 -14.25 7.35
CA LEU A 69 -21.89 -15.28 6.56
C LEU A 69 -23.42 -15.07 6.64
N THR A 70 -23.92 -14.16 5.82
CA THR A 70 -25.37 -13.91 5.69
C THR A 70 -25.98 -14.84 4.65
N PRO A 71 -27.31 -15.14 4.71
CA PRO A 71 -27.99 -15.91 3.66
C PRO A 71 -27.80 -15.33 2.26
N ARG A 72 -27.77 -13.99 2.15
CA ARG A 72 -27.50 -13.28 0.89
C ARG A 72 -26.09 -13.59 0.37
N LEU A 73 -25.07 -13.56 1.23
CA LEU A 73 -23.69 -13.88 0.84
C LEU A 73 -23.57 -15.34 0.41
N LEU A 74 -24.19 -16.25 1.15
CA LEU A 74 -24.22 -17.68 0.79
C LEU A 74 -24.87 -17.93 -0.58
N ALA A 75 -26.00 -17.28 -0.87
CA ALA A 75 -26.63 -17.33 -2.18
C ALA A 75 -25.71 -16.77 -3.28
N GLN A 76 -25.02 -15.66 -3.04
CA GLN A 76 -24.06 -15.09 -3.99
C GLN A 76 -22.87 -16.02 -4.26
N ILE A 77 -22.39 -16.72 -3.23
CA ILE A 77 -21.32 -17.73 -3.36
C ILE A 77 -21.83 -18.92 -4.18
N ALA A 78 -23.03 -19.41 -3.91
CA ALA A 78 -23.62 -20.52 -4.65
C ALA A 78 -23.81 -20.21 -6.14
N MET A 79 -24.12 -18.96 -6.47
CA MET A 79 -24.23 -18.49 -7.87
C MET A 79 -22.88 -18.32 -8.58
N ARG A 80 -21.76 -18.52 -7.91
CA ARG A 80 -20.39 -18.37 -8.45
C ARG A 80 -19.54 -19.61 -8.18
N PRO A 81 -19.89 -20.78 -8.71
CA PRO A 81 -19.25 -22.05 -8.37
C PRO A 81 -17.74 -22.09 -8.68
N SER A 82 -17.30 -21.48 -9.77
CA SER A 82 -15.86 -21.37 -10.10
C SER A 82 -15.06 -20.59 -9.04
N TRP A 83 -15.62 -19.48 -8.57
CA TRP A 83 -15.02 -18.70 -7.48
C TRP A 83 -15.03 -19.49 -6.17
N ALA A 84 -16.13 -20.12 -5.81
CA ALA A 84 -16.26 -20.91 -4.59
C ALA A 84 -15.25 -22.06 -4.57
N LEU A 85 -15.06 -22.77 -5.70
CA LEU A 85 -14.09 -23.83 -5.84
C LEU A 85 -12.65 -23.32 -5.76
N GLY A 86 -12.37 -22.17 -6.37
CA GLY A 86 -11.07 -21.48 -6.25
C GLY A 86 -10.73 -21.14 -4.80
N MET A 87 -11.68 -20.57 -4.06
CA MET A 87 -11.51 -20.26 -2.64
C MET A 87 -11.37 -21.51 -1.76
N ALA A 88 -12.10 -22.57 -2.05
CA ALA A 88 -11.97 -23.85 -1.34
C ALA A 88 -10.58 -24.47 -1.51
N ARG A 89 -10.00 -24.35 -2.73
CA ARG A 89 -8.66 -24.86 -3.03
C ARG A 89 -7.52 -23.98 -2.49
N ALA A 90 -7.65 -22.66 -2.64
CA ALA A 90 -6.60 -21.70 -2.28
C ALA A 90 -6.63 -21.29 -0.80
N GLY A 91 -7.73 -21.54 -0.11
CA GLY A 91 -7.96 -21.03 1.25
C GLY A 91 -8.32 -19.53 1.30
N ARG A 92 -8.51 -19.02 2.51
CA ARG A 92 -8.80 -17.59 2.68
C ARG A 92 -7.55 -16.74 2.42
N PRO A 93 -7.67 -15.67 1.61
CA PRO A 93 -6.58 -14.71 1.48
C PRO A 93 -6.23 -14.11 2.83
N GLY A 94 -4.93 -14.02 3.11
CA GLY A 94 -4.41 -13.44 4.33
C GLY A 94 -3.36 -12.37 4.04
N MET A 95 -2.86 -11.74 5.09
CA MET A 95 -1.75 -10.79 5.07
C MET A 95 -0.65 -11.28 6.03
N PRO A 96 0.12 -12.35 5.68
CA PRO A 96 1.04 -13.00 6.60
C PRO A 96 2.07 -12.06 7.21
N LEU A 97 2.64 -11.13 6.43
CA LEU A 97 3.59 -10.15 6.94
C LEU A 97 2.98 -9.31 8.07
N ILE A 98 1.77 -8.81 7.88
CA ILE A 98 1.12 -7.96 8.88
C ILE A 98 0.63 -8.82 10.07
N ALA A 99 0.17 -10.03 9.78
CA ALA A 99 -0.26 -10.96 10.82
C ALA A 99 0.88 -11.29 11.81
N SER A 100 2.14 -11.28 11.36
CA SER A 100 3.29 -11.50 12.24
C SER A 100 3.50 -10.40 13.29
N TYR A 101 2.93 -9.20 13.07
CA TYR A 101 3.00 -8.06 14.00
C TYR A 101 1.71 -7.86 14.81
N THR A 102 0.65 -8.62 14.51
CA THR A 102 -0.60 -8.53 15.27
C THR A 102 -0.51 -9.33 16.56
N GLN A 103 -0.66 -8.66 17.70
CA GLN A 103 -0.77 -9.35 18.98
C GLN A 103 -2.23 -9.78 19.21
N PRO A 104 -2.50 -11.07 19.54
CA PRO A 104 -3.85 -11.58 19.76
C PRO A 104 -4.59 -10.95 20.97
N LYS A 105 -3.89 -10.20 21.80
CA LYS A 105 -4.36 -9.73 23.13
C LYS A 105 -5.23 -8.47 23.13
N ILE A 106 -5.39 -7.80 22.01
CA ILE A 106 -6.23 -6.60 21.95
C ILE A 106 -7.51 -7.02 21.25
N GLY A 107 -8.60 -7.21 21.97
CA GLY A 107 -9.93 -7.71 21.54
C GLY A 107 -10.56 -7.07 20.28
N LEU A 108 -9.74 -6.59 19.35
CA LEU A 108 -10.11 -6.07 18.04
C LEU A 108 -10.00 -7.18 16.99
N PRO A 109 -10.93 -7.25 16.04
CA PRO A 109 -10.76 -8.11 14.87
C PRO A 109 -9.42 -7.83 14.17
N THR A 110 -8.72 -8.88 13.75
CA THR A 110 -7.40 -8.80 13.09
C THR A 110 -7.34 -7.73 11.99
N THR A 111 -8.44 -7.52 11.27
CA THR A 111 -8.54 -6.54 10.19
C THR A 111 -8.59 -5.09 10.67
N ALA A 112 -9.22 -4.81 11.81
CA ALA A 112 -9.20 -3.48 12.42
C ALA A 112 -7.80 -3.17 12.96
N HIS A 113 -7.15 -4.18 13.54
CA HIS A 113 -5.78 -4.07 14.04
C HIS A 113 -4.77 -3.87 12.91
N ILE A 114 -4.93 -4.57 11.78
CA ILE A 114 -4.15 -4.34 10.56
C ILE A 114 -4.26 -2.88 10.11
N GLY A 115 -5.48 -2.36 10.03
CA GLY A 115 -5.70 -0.95 9.69
C GLY A 115 -4.97 0.02 10.63
N TYR A 116 -4.95 -0.28 11.91
CA TYR A 116 -4.24 0.53 12.91
C TYR A 116 -2.71 0.47 12.73
N LEU A 117 -2.16 -0.69 12.46
CA LEU A 117 -0.71 -0.88 12.30
C LEU A 117 -0.13 -0.19 11.08
N ILE A 118 -0.83 -0.24 9.94
CA ILE A 118 -0.29 0.21 8.64
C ILE A 118 -0.78 1.59 8.21
N ARG A 119 -1.56 2.29 9.03
CA ARG A 119 -2.07 3.62 8.72
C ARG A 119 -1.47 4.65 9.66
N THR A 120 -0.57 5.42 9.12
CA THR A 120 -0.10 6.67 9.73
C THR A 120 -0.25 7.78 8.68
N ALA A 121 -0.27 9.02 9.11
CA ALA A 121 -0.03 10.16 8.24
C ALA A 121 1.49 10.39 8.23
N PRO A 122 2.23 9.84 7.27
CA PRO A 122 3.66 10.05 7.20
C PRO A 122 3.93 11.52 6.88
N ASP A 123 4.85 12.11 7.62
CA ASP A 123 5.34 13.46 7.47
C ASP A 123 6.78 13.48 6.92
N TRP A 124 7.38 14.67 6.86
CA TRP A 124 8.76 14.82 6.40
C TRP A 124 9.75 14.14 7.31
N GLU A 125 9.55 14.13 8.62
CA GLU A 125 10.39 13.43 9.59
C GLU A 125 10.38 11.92 9.33
N TYR A 126 9.19 11.36 9.07
CA TYR A 126 9.04 9.97 8.67
C TYR A 126 9.83 9.64 7.39
N LEU A 127 9.76 10.51 6.38
CA LEU A 127 10.45 10.31 5.11
C LEU A 127 11.98 10.37 5.28
N HIS A 128 12.48 11.33 6.05
CA HIS A 128 13.91 11.42 6.38
C HIS A 128 14.39 10.18 7.13
N TRP A 129 13.60 9.71 8.11
CA TRP A 129 13.92 8.49 8.83
C TRP A 129 13.99 7.27 7.88
N ILE A 130 13.05 7.15 6.93
CA ILE A 130 13.09 6.09 5.93
C ILE A 130 14.35 6.18 5.08
N ARG A 131 14.72 7.40 4.63
CA ARG A 131 15.92 7.58 3.80
C ARG A 131 17.19 7.18 4.54
N GLU A 132 17.31 7.52 5.81
CA GLU A 132 18.44 7.10 6.65
C GLU A 132 18.47 5.57 6.87
N ALA A 133 17.30 4.95 7.00
CA ALA A 133 17.20 3.52 7.24
C ALA A 133 17.30 2.67 5.96
N TRP A 134 17.18 3.26 4.78
CA TRP A 134 17.19 2.57 3.50
C TRP A 134 18.21 3.17 2.54
N ASP A 135 19.20 2.40 2.16
CA ASP A 135 20.34 2.81 1.30
C ASP A 135 20.13 2.57 -0.20
N GLY A 136 19.11 1.80 -0.58
CA GLY A 136 18.75 1.53 -1.97
C GLY A 136 17.85 2.59 -2.60
N PRO A 137 17.42 2.41 -3.86
CA PRO A 137 16.47 3.29 -4.53
C PRO A 137 15.18 3.46 -3.72
N LEU A 138 14.77 4.73 -3.53
CA LEU A 138 13.58 5.12 -2.80
C LEU A 138 12.57 5.79 -3.73
N VAL A 139 11.40 5.20 -3.85
CA VAL A 139 10.28 5.72 -4.63
C VAL A 139 9.19 6.20 -3.69
N VAL A 140 8.67 7.40 -3.89
CA VAL A 140 7.55 7.92 -3.12
C VAL A 140 6.29 7.88 -3.97
N LYS A 141 5.28 7.13 -3.50
CA LYS A 141 3.96 6.98 -4.14
C LYS A 141 2.91 7.84 -3.45
N GLY A 142 2.08 8.52 -4.27
CA GLY A 142 1.02 9.39 -3.80
C GLY A 142 1.33 10.87 -3.96
N VAL A 143 2.26 11.19 -4.85
CA VAL A 143 2.67 12.58 -5.13
C VAL A 143 1.61 13.23 -6.01
N MET A 144 0.93 14.27 -5.49
CA MET A 144 -0.13 15.00 -6.19
C MET A 144 0.07 16.52 -6.14
N GLN A 145 1.01 17.01 -5.32
CA GLN A 145 1.29 18.45 -5.15
C GLN A 145 2.65 18.80 -5.76
N VAL A 146 2.67 19.83 -6.59
CA VAL A 146 3.92 20.30 -7.23
C VAL A 146 4.87 20.88 -6.19
N GLU A 147 4.33 21.50 -5.17
CA GLU A 147 5.06 22.15 -4.09
C GLU A 147 5.92 21.16 -3.28
N ASP A 148 5.50 19.90 -3.21
CA ASP A 148 6.24 18.85 -2.50
C ASP A 148 7.47 18.34 -3.27
N VAL A 149 7.53 18.55 -4.57
CA VAL A 149 8.56 17.97 -5.44
C VAL A 149 9.98 18.37 -5.02
N ALA A 150 10.20 19.63 -4.70
CA ALA A 150 11.50 20.11 -4.26
C ALA A 150 11.92 19.48 -2.92
N GLY A 151 10.98 19.39 -1.97
CA GLY A 151 11.19 18.75 -0.68
C GLY A 151 11.49 17.25 -0.81
N LEU A 152 10.76 16.53 -1.66
CA LEU A 152 10.99 15.11 -1.93
C LEU A 152 12.38 14.86 -2.52
N LYS A 153 12.81 15.69 -3.46
CA LYS A 153 14.16 15.64 -4.03
C LYS A 153 15.23 15.92 -2.96
N ALA A 154 15.03 16.94 -2.12
CA ALA A 154 15.94 17.26 -1.02
C ALA A 154 16.01 16.16 0.04
N ALA A 155 14.92 15.42 0.26
CA ALA A 155 14.88 14.26 1.13
C ALA A 155 15.56 13.00 0.54
N GLY A 156 16.15 13.09 -0.66
CA GLY A 156 16.89 11.98 -1.28
C GLY A 156 15.99 10.91 -1.92
N VAL A 157 14.80 11.30 -2.41
CA VAL A 157 13.92 10.41 -3.18
C VAL A 157 14.46 10.26 -4.60
N ASP A 158 14.48 9.03 -5.10
CA ASP A 158 15.07 8.69 -6.40
C ASP A 158 14.04 8.70 -7.55
N ALA A 159 12.76 8.49 -7.25
CA ALA A 159 11.68 8.55 -8.23
C ALA A 159 10.35 8.95 -7.58
N LEU A 160 9.49 9.62 -8.34
CA LEU A 160 8.16 10.06 -7.90
C LEU A 160 7.09 9.20 -8.56
N TRP A 161 6.16 8.70 -7.75
CA TRP A 161 4.99 7.99 -8.25
C TRP A 161 3.76 8.87 -8.08
N VAL A 162 3.36 9.50 -9.20
CA VAL A 162 2.19 10.38 -9.26
C VAL A 162 0.93 9.52 -9.20
N SER A 163 0.17 9.63 -8.13
CA SER A 163 -0.95 8.76 -7.83
C SER A 163 -1.90 9.42 -6.83
N ASN A 164 -3.20 9.30 -7.07
CA ASN A 164 -4.26 9.63 -6.12
C ASN A 164 -4.96 8.37 -5.56
N HIS A 165 -4.28 7.23 -5.58
CA HIS A 165 -4.81 5.93 -5.19
C HIS A 165 -6.08 5.53 -5.97
N ALA A 166 -6.19 5.95 -7.22
CA ALA A 166 -7.37 5.77 -8.09
C ALA A 166 -8.68 6.34 -7.46
N GLY A 167 -8.59 7.50 -6.80
CA GLY A 167 -9.71 8.17 -6.13
C GLY A 167 -10.25 7.45 -4.88
N ARG A 168 -9.58 6.37 -4.44
CA ARG A 168 -10.09 5.55 -3.32
C ARG A 168 -9.97 6.19 -1.96
N GLN A 169 -9.13 7.19 -1.82
CA GLN A 169 -8.85 7.86 -0.53
C GLN A 169 -9.60 9.17 -0.39
N PHE A 170 -9.71 9.94 -1.47
CA PHE A 170 -10.37 11.23 -1.49
C PHE A 170 -11.01 11.49 -2.85
N ASP A 171 -12.34 11.52 -2.91
CA ASP A 171 -13.12 11.66 -4.16
C ASP A 171 -12.92 13.01 -4.85
N ALA A 172 -12.60 14.06 -4.10
CA ALA A 172 -12.36 15.41 -4.62
C ALA A 172 -10.91 15.66 -5.07
N ALA A 173 -10.05 14.64 -5.05
CA ALA A 173 -8.70 14.77 -5.57
C ALA A 173 -8.72 14.99 -7.09
N PRO A 174 -7.83 15.86 -7.63
CA PRO A 174 -7.70 16.02 -9.07
C PRO A 174 -7.33 14.71 -9.75
N ALA A 175 -7.66 14.58 -11.03
CA ALA A 175 -7.19 13.44 -11.81
C ALA A 175 -5.65 13.48 -11.94
N VAL A 176 -5.02 12.31 -11.85
CA VAL A 176 -3.55 12.23 -11.86
C VAL A 176 -2.98 12.78 -13.18
N ILE A 177 -3.68 12.57 -14.28
CA ILE A 177 -3.26 13.08 -15.60
C ILE A 177 -3.20 14.61 -15.65
N ASP A 178 -4.05 15.30 -14.88
CA ASP A 178 -4.10 16.77 -14.89
C ASP A 178 -2.91 17.38 -14.14
N VAL A 179 -2.40 16.72 -13.11
CA VAL A 179 -1.26 17.21 -12.32
C VAL A 179 0.10 16.74 -12.87
N LEU A 180 0.11 15.68 -13.66
CA LEU A 180 1.34 15.07 -14.19
C LEU A 180 2.24 16.04 -14.96
N PRO A 181 1.72 16.90 -15.87
CA PRO A 181 2.57 17.86 -16.61
C PRO A 181 3.30 18.84 -15.70
N ALA A 182 2.63 19.36 -14.68
CA ALA A 182 3.22 20.30 -13.73
C ALA A 182 4.31 19.64 -12.87
N ILE A 183 4.06 18.42 -12.38
CA ILE A 183 5.06 17.63 -11.66
C ILE A 183 6.26 17.32 -12.57
N ARG A 184 6.04 16.99 -13.86
CA ARG A 184 7.11 16.76 -14.81
C ARG A 184 7.97 18.01 -15.04
N GLN A 185 7.37 19.18 -15.09
CA GLN A 185 8.11 20.45 -15.22
C GLN A 185 8.96 20.77 -13.98
N ALA A 186 8.44 20.43 -12.79
CA ALA A 186 9.10 20.68 -11.51
C ALA A 186 10.22 19.66 -11.18
N SER A 187 10.28 18.52 -11.85
CA SER A 187 11.19 17.43 -11.50
C SER A 187 11.91 16.83 -12.70
N SER A 188 13.22 16.60 -12.56
CA SER A 188 14.02 15.77 -13.48
C SER A 188 14.05 14.29 -13.08
N LEU A 189 13.52 13.91 -11.89
CA LEU A 189 13.47 12.54 -11.43
C LEU A 189 12.59 11.66 -12.33
N PRO A 190 12.85 10.36 -12.40
CA PRO A 190 11.93 9.41 -13.02
C PRO A 190 10.53 9.56 -12.45
N LEU A 191 9.52 9.56 -13.33
CA LEU A 191 8.12 9.59 -12.93
C LEU A 191 7.45 8.26 -13.26
N ILE A 192 6.70 7.76 -12.31
CA ILE A 192 5.75 6.65 -12.45
C ILE A 192 4.36 7.26 -12.33
N PHE A 193 3.41 6.73 -13.04
CA PHE A 193 2.06 7.27 -13.10
C PHE A 193 1.04 6.13 -13.04
N ASP A 194 0.04 6.24 -12.18
CA ASP A 194 -1.11 5.34 -12.12
C ASP A 194 -2.40 6.11 -11.79
N GLY A 195 -3.51 5.42 -11.78
CA GLY A 195 -4.79 5.97 -11.37
C GLY A 195 -5.74 6.24 -12.54
N GLY A 196 -6.39 5.18 -13.02
CA GLY A 196 -7.46 5.29 -14.01
C GLY A 196 -7.03 5.12 -15.47
N ILE A 197 -5.82 4.64 -15.71
CA ILE A 197 -5.36 4.26 -17.06
C ILE A 197 -6.03 2.92 -17.40
N SER A 198 -6.91 2.93 -18.39
CA SER A 198 -7.65 1.74 -18.83
C SER A 198 -7.40 1.37 -20.30
N GLY A 199 -6.55 2.12 -20.99
CA GLY A 199 -6.14 1.90 -22.37
C GLY A 199 -5.16 3.00 -22.82
N ALA A 200 -4.45 2.76 -23.88
CA ALA A 200 -3.63 3.75 -24.58
C ALA A 200 -4.40 4.35 -25.75
#